data_be00c0d8cf1e8813b6f8de7f1e9b6553
#
_entry.id   be00c0d8cf1e8813b6f8de7f1e9b6553
#
_cell.length_a   1.000
_cell.length_b   1.000
_cell.length_c   1.000
_cell.angle_alpha   90.00
_cell.angle_beta   90.00
_cell.angle_gamma   90.00
#
_symmetry.space_group_name_H-M   'P 1'
#
loop_
_entity.id
_entity.type
_entity.pdbx_description
1 polymer ?
#
loop_
_entity_poly.entity_id
_entity_poly.type
_entity_poly.pdbx_seq_one_letter_code
_entity_poly.pdbx_strand_id
1 'polypeptide(L)'
;SPGIEPNAANSYTHKTLSGSFAVRNKYLAQTLDKYGRNDDETWSSITTREGSVQHLDFLDEHEKMVYRTAFELDQRWLIELAADRTPYVCQAQSLNVFLPADVHKRDLHLIHFTAWKKCVKSLYYCRSKSLQRAESAAQPSDKVIQSVPVATDNTQQVEPMLSEAG
;
A
#
# COMPACT_ATOMS: atom_id res chain seq x y z
N SER A 1 -11.63 7.80 -3.99
CA SER A 1 -10.71 8.03 -5.10
C SER A 1 -9.28 7.97 -4.59
N PRO A 2 -8.31 7.56 -5.40
CA PRO A 2 -6.91 7.67 -5.03
C PRO A 2 -6.54 9.15 -4.85
N GLY A 3 -5.75 9.45 -3.83
CA GLY A 3 -5.22 10.81 -3.60
C GLY A 3 -4.16 11.20 -4.62
N ILE A 4 -3.57 12.38 -4.42
CA ILE A 4 -2.40 12.87 -5.19
C ILE A 4 -1.09 12.42 -4.50
N GLU A 5 -1.13 11.33 -3.77
CA GLU A 5 0.04 10.81 -3.10
C GLU A 5 0.90 9.93 -4.02
N PRO A 6 2.18 9.77 -3.70
CA PRO A 6 3.04 8.78 -4.33
C PRO A 6 2.49 7.36 -4.13
N ASN A 7 2.90 6.44 -5.00
CA ASN A 7 2.52 5.04 -4.87
C ASN A 7 3.02 4.44 -3.56
N ALA A 8 2.15 3.74 -2.83
CA ALA A 8 2.53 3.06 -1.60
C ALA A 8 3.49 1.88 -1.83
N ALA A 9 3.44 1.27 -3.03
CA ALA A 9 4.30 0.19 -3.48
C ALA A 9 4.36 0.15 -5.00
N ASN A 10 5.48 -0.30 -5.59
CA ASN A 10 5.63 -0.49 -7.03
C ASN A 10 5.05 -1.84 -7.52
N SER A 11 4.85 -2.78 -6.60
CA SER A 11 4.18 -4.06 -6.84
C SER A 11 3.31 -4.41 -5.64
N TYR A 12 2.07 -4.80 -5.86
CA TYR A 12 1.15 -5.21 -4.80
C TYR A 12 0.06 -6.13 -5.35
N THR A 13 -0.56 -6.89 -4.45
CA THR A 13 -1.71 -7.73 -4.79
C THR A 13 -3.00 -6.98 -4.50
N HIS A 14 -3.79 -6.74 -5.53
CA HIS A 14 -5.13 -6.19 -5.40
C HIS A 14 -6.16 -7.32 -5.26
N LYS A 15 -6.81 -7.38 -4.10
CA LYS A 15 -7.85 -8.38 -3.84
C LYS A 15 -9.21 -7.79 -4.13
N THR A 16 -9.98 -8.47 -4.97
CA THR A 16 -11.38 -8.16 -5.29
C THR A 16 -12.28 -9.33 -4.98
N LEU A 17 -13.60 -9.15 -5.06
CA LEU A 17 -14.57 -10.25 -4.92
C LEU A 17 -14.37 -11.34 -6.00
N SER A 18 -13.87 -10.97 -7.17
CA SER A 18 -13.64 -11.87 -8.30
C SER A 18 -12.24 -12.52 -8.32
N GLY A 19 -11.36 -12.19 -7.37
CA GLY A 19 -10.02 -12.78 -7.29
C GLY A 19 -8.94 -11.82 -6.83
N SER A 20 -7.70 -12.31 -6.90
CA SER A 20 -6.49 -11.55 -6.54
C SER A 20 -5.68 -11.27 -7.80
N PHE A 21 -5.35 -10.02 -8.03
CA PHE A 21 -4.61 -9.55 -9.19
C PHE A 21 -3.29 -8.91 -8.76
N ALA A 22 -2.19 -9.34 -9.37
CA ALA A 22 -0.90 -8.66 -9.20
C ALA A 22 -0.91 -7.35 -10.00
N VAL A 23 -0.68 -6.25 -9.32
CA VAL A 23 -0.56 -4.92 -9.94
C VAL A 23 0.90 -4.52 -9.91
N ARG A 24 1.45 -4.17 -11.06
CA ARG A 24 2.84 -3.73 -11.25
C ARG A 24 2.87 -2.31 -11.80
N ASN A 25 3.79 -1.49 -11.32
CA ASN A 25 3.99 -0.14 -11.86
C ASN A 25 4.48 -0.23 -13.31
N LYS A 26 3.64 0.21 -14.25
CA LYS A 26 3.92 0.12 -15.70
C LYS A 26 5.16 0.90 -16.14
N TYR A 27 5.48 1.99 -15.46
CA TYR A 27 6.66 2.80 -15.79
C TYR A 27 7.94 2.13 -15.30
N LEU A 28 7.90 1.52 -14.12
CA LEU A 28 9.00 0.70 -13.63
C LEU A 28 9.22 -0.52 -14.55
N ALA A 29 8.14 -1.17 -15.02
CA ALA A 29 8.26 -2.26 -15.98
C ALA A 29 9.04 -1.83 -17.25
N GLN A 30 8.72 -0.66 -17.82
CA GLN A 30 9.45 -0.11 -18.95
C GLN A 30 10.93 0.19 -18.64
N THR A 31 11.23 0.61 -17.43
CA THR A 31 12.62 0.81 -16.99
C THR A 31 13.33 -0.52 -16.85
N LEU A 32 12.70 -1.51 -16.22
CA LEU A 32 13.27 -2.86 -16.10
C LEU A 32 13.50 -3.54 -17.46
N ASP A 33 12.63 -3.28 -18.45
CA ASP A 33 12.80 -3.77 -19.83
C ASP A 33 14.10 -3.24 -20.46
N LYS A 34 14.47 -1.98 -20.22
CA LYS A 34 15.73 -1.41 -20.72
C LYS A 34 16.98 -2.14 -20.19
N TYR A 35 16.88 -2.65 -18.97
CA TYR A 35 17.95 -3.44 -18.33
C TYR A 35 17.84 -4.95 -18.60
N GLY A 36 16.81 -5.39 -19.33
CA GLY A 36 16.53 -6.82 -19.55
C GLY A 36 16.19 -7.58 -18.26
N ARG A 37 15.62 -6.88 -17.28
CA ARG A 37 15.30 -7.38 -15.92
C ARG A 37 13.81 -7.33 -15.59
N ASN A 38 12.95 -7.26 -16.58
CA ASN A 38 11.49 -7.32 -16.38
C ASN A 38 11.00 -8.77 -16.25
N ASP A 39 11.58 -9.52 -15.34
CA ASP A 39 11.32 -10.93 -15.07
C ASP A 39 10.59 -11.11 -13.72
N ASP A 40 10.01 -12.29 -13.52
CA ASP A 40 9.25 -12.61 -12.32
C ASP A 40 10.11 -12.69 -11.06
N GLU A 41 11.40 -12.98 -11.18
CA GLU A 41 12.34 -12.97 -10.05
C GLU A 41 12.53 -11.54 -9.52
N THR A 42 12.77 -10.57 -10.41
CA THR A 42 12.89 -9.16 -10.06
C THR A 42 11.60 -8.64 -9.42
N TRP A 43 10.44 -8.94 -9.99
CA TRP A 43 9.16 -8.53 -9.42
C TRP A 43 8.85 -9.20 -8.07
N SER A 44 9.25 -10.45 -7.89
CA SER A 44 9.15 -11.16 -6.61
C SER A 44 10.01 -10.48 -5.54
N SER A 45 11.26 -10.12 -5.89
CA SER A 45 12.14 -9.40 -4.96
C SER A 45 11.59 -8.03 -4.56
N ILE A 46 11.03 -7.27 -5.51
CA ILE A 46 10.36 -5.99 -5.25
C ILE A 46 9.16 -6.19 -4.31
N THR A 47 8.34 -7.22 -4.56
CA THR A 47 7.16 -7.52 -3.73
C THR A 47 7.57 -7.92 -2.30
N THR A 48 8.60 -8.74 -2.15
CA THR A 48 9.16 -9.15 -0.85
C THR A 48 9.70 -7.95 -0.07
N ARG A 49 10.23 -6.94 -0.76
CA ARG A 49 10.69 -5.66 -0.18
C ARG A 49 9.58 -4.60 -0.13
N GLU A 50 8.31 -5.03 -0.03
CA GLU A 50 7.14 -4.15 0.11
C GLU A 50 6.97 -3.13 -1.03
N GLY A 51 7.42 -3.48 -2.22
CA GLY A 51 7.36 -2.64 -3.42
C GLY A 51 8.50 -1.64 -3.56
N SER A 52 9.52 -1.70 -2.71
CA SER A 52 10.73 -0.88 -2.81
C SER A 52 11.65 -1.40 -3.91
N VAL A 53 12.34 -0.48 -4.59
CA VAL A 53 13.37 -0.77 -5.61
C VAL A 53 14.79 -0.45 -5.13
N GLN A 54 14.95 0.03 -3.89
CA GLN A 54 16.23 0.55 -3.40
C GLN A 54 17.35 -0.51 -3.35
N HIS A 55 16.98 -1.80 -3.32
CA HIS A 55 17.90 -2.94 -3.29
C HIS A 55 18.38 -3.40 -4.69
N LEU A 56 17.85 -2.82 -5.75
CA LEU A 56 18.20 -3.20 -7.13
C LEU A 56 19.47 -2.45 -7.55
N ASP A 57 20.61 -3.11 -7.51
CA ASP A 57 21.93 -2.48 -7.76
C ASP A 57 22.12 -2.03 -9.22
N PHE A 58 21.36 -2.61 -10.15
CA PHE A 58 21.44 -2.27 -11.57
C PHE A 58 20.69 -0.97 -11.94
N LEU A 59 19.80 -0.45 -11.06
CA LEU A 59 19.17 0.84 -11.26
C LEU A 59 20.11 1.96 -10.82
N ASP A 60 20.12 3.05 -11.58
CA ASP A 60 20.85 4.24 -11.18
C ASP A 60 20.15 4.97 -10.01
N GLU A 61 20.87 5.90 -9.38
CA GLU A 61 20.37 6.65 -8.21
C GLU A 61 19.16 7.53 -8.56
N HIS A 62 19.09 8.04 -9.78
CA HIS A 62 17.96 8.83 -10.23
C HIS A 62 16.70 7.95 -10.38
N GLU A 63 16.84 6.80 -11.00
CA GLU A 63 15.73 5.83 -11.14
C GLU A 63 15.24 5.33 -9.77
N LYS A 64 16.17 5.02 -8.86
CA LYS A 64 15.83 4.68 -7.47
C LYS A 64 15.06 5.81 -6.78
N MET A 65 15.43 7.07 -6.99
CA MET A 65 14.68 8.21 -6.46
C MET A 65 13.29 8.36 -7.07
N VAL A 66 13.15 8.16 -8.38
CA VAL A 66 11.86 8.26 -9.09
C VAL A 66 10.87 7.20 -8.61
N TYR A 67 11.34 5.99 -8.32
CA TYR A 67 10.49 4.86 -7.91
C TYR A 67 10.42 4.64 -6.39
N ARG A 68 10.79 5.64 -5.58
CA ARG A 68 10.56 5.59 -4.13
C ARG A 68 9.08 5.40 -3.83
N THR A 69 8.82 4.52 -2.87
CA THR A 69 7.47 4.33 -2.32
C THR A 69 7.08 5.51 -1.43
N ALA A 70 5.79 5.69 -1.19
CA ALA A 70 5.30 6.73 -0.29
C ALA A 70 5.90 6.64 1.13
N PHE A 71 6.23 5.43 1.60
CA PHE A 71 6.86 5.21 2.90
C PHE A 71 8.34 5.60 2.97
N GLU A 72 9.01 5.72 1.82
CA GLU A 72 10.43 6.10 1.69
C GLU A 72 10.61 7.61 1.47
N LEU A 73 9.52 8.35 1.31
CA LEU A 73 9.54 9.79 1.12
C LEU A 73 9.30 10.54 2.42
N ASP A 74 9.94 11.70 2.56
CA ASP A 74 9.65 12.63 3.65
C ASP A 74 8.22 13.18 3.51
N GLN A 75 7.38 12.85 4.47
CA GLN A 75 5.96 13.22 4.45
C GLN A 75 5.72 14.72 4.56
N ARG A 76 6.71 15.50 4.94
CA ARG A 76 6.60 16.97 4.94
C ARG A 76 6.36 17.52 3.55
N TRP A 77 6.90 16.88 2.50
CA TRP A 77 6.64 17.28 1.12
C TRP A 77 5.17 17.14 0.72
N LEU A 78 4.49 16.10 1.23
CA LEU A 78 3.05 15.95 0.99
C LEU A 78 2.26 17.11 1.60
N ILE A 79 2.66 17.53 2.80
CA ILE A 79 2.05 18.67 3.51
C ILE A 79 2.32 19.98 2.77
N GLU A 80 3.57 20.21 2.33
CA GLU A 80 3.94 21.40 1.56
C GLU A 80 3.09 21.54 0.30
N LEU A 81 3.05 20.49 -0.52
CA LEU A 81 2.28 20.49 -1.76
C LEU A 81 0.76 20.59 -1.52
N ALA A 82 0.25 20.05 -0.42
CA ALA A 82 -1.15 20.21 -0.04
C ALA A 82 -1.45 21.66 0.43
N ALA A 83 -0.52 22.27 1.14
CA ALA A 83 -0.64 23.66 1.56
C ALA A 83 -0.67 24.60 0.37
N ASP A 84 0.21 24.41 -0.62
CA ASP A 84 0.24 25.19 -1.86
C ASP A 84 -1.08 25.10 -2.64
N ARG A 85 -1.76 23.96 -2.62
CA ARG A 85 -3.06 23.77 -3.26
C ARG A 85 -4.23 24.34 -2.45
N THR A 86 -4.09 24.45 -1.14
CA THR A 86 -5.18 24.81 -0.20
C THR A 86 -5.92 26.11 -0.58
N PRO A 87 -5.27 27.20 -1.03
CA PRO A 87 -5.96 28.42 -1.44
C PRO A 87 -6.88 28.24 -2.67
N TYR A 88 -6.62 27.22 -3.49
CA TYR A 88 -7.33 27.02 -4.77
C TYR A 88 -8.43 25.97 -4.67
N VAL A 89 -8.63 25.35 -3.52
CA VAL A 89 -9.69 24.36 -3.28
C VAL A 89 -10.60 24.79 -2.13
N CYS A 90 -11.92 24.77 -2.37
CA CYS A 90 -12.89 25.18 -1.37
C CYS A 90 -13.10 24.12 -0.27
N GLN A 91 -12.94 22.85 -0.60
CA GLN A 91 -13.08 21.71 0.33
C GLN A 91 -11.74 21.26 0.87
N ALA A 92 -11.76 20.35 1.85
CA ALA A 92 -10.57 19.68 2.33
C ALA A 92 -10.02 18.70 1.26
N GLN A 93 -8.72 18.46 1.34
CA GLN A 93 -8.03 17.47 0.50
C GLN A 93 -7.99 16.13 1.23
N SER A 94 -8.26 15.01 0.53
CA SER A 94 -8.12 13.65 1.07
C SER A 94 -6.63 13.25 1.09
N LEU A 95 -5.87 13.86 1.98
CA LEU A 95 -4.43 13.70 2.07
C LEU A 95 -4.06 12.58 3.04
N ASN A 96 -3.51 11.49 2.52
CA ASN A 96 -2.98 10.39 3.34
C ASN A 96 -1.53 10.66 3.71
N VAL A 97 -1.15 10.27 4.91
CA VAL A 97 0.23 10.33 5.42
C VAL A 97 0.73 8.90 5.61
N PHE A 98 1.97 8.63 5.19
CA PHE A 98 2.58 7.30 5.21
C PHE A 98 3.73 7.29 6.21
N LEU A 99 3.62 6.48 7.24
CA LEU A 99 4.59 6.46 8.33
C LEU A 99 5.13 5.04 8.57
N PRO A 100 6.41 4.88 8.92
CA PRO A 100 6.92 3.59 9.37
C PRO A 100 6.22 3.15 10.67
N ALA A 101 6.29 1.84 10.96
CA ALA A 101 5.64 1.28 12.15
C ALA A 101 6.20 1.83 13.46
N ASP A 102 7.49 2.16 13.47
CA ASP A 102 8.27 2.64 14.60
C ASP A 102 8.46 4.18 14.60
N VAL A 103 7.60 4.91 13.89
CA VAL A 103 7.69 6.37 13.80
C VAL A 103 7.78 6.99 15.20
N HIS A 104 8.76 7.88 15.37
CA HIS A 104 8.91 8.59 16.63
C HIS A 104 7.77 9.61 16.83
N LYS A 105 7.25 9.73 18.04
CA LYS A 105 6.14 10.65 18.37
C LYS A 105 6.41 12.12 17.97
N ARG A 106 7.68 12.53 18.04
CA ARG A 106 8.12 13.86 17.60
C ARG A 106 7.87 14.07 16.09
N ASP A 107 8.17 13.09 15.27
CA ASP A 107 8.01 13.20 13.81
C ASP A 107 6.54 13.22 13.42
N LEU A 108 5.73 12.37 14.07
CA LEU A 108 4.27 12.40 13.92
C LEU A 108 3.71 13.79 14.32
N HIS A 109 4.15 14.33 15.46
CA HIS A 109 3.76 15.66 15.90
C HIS A 109 4.19 16.75 14.91
N LEU A 110 5.41 16.68 14.40
CA LEU A 110 5.95 17.65 13.45
C LEU A 110 5.11 17.71 12.16
N ILE A 111 4.70 16.56 11.63
CA ILE A 111 3.85 16.48 10.44
C ILE A 111 2.51 17.20 10.69
N HIS A 112 1.82 16.87 11.80
CA HIS A 112 0.54 17.47 12.13
C HIS A 112 0.66 18.98 12.43
N PHE A 113 1.70 19.37 13.17
CA PHE A 113 1.96 20.77 13.48
C PHE A 113 2.28 21.58 12.21
N THR A 114 3.06 21.04 11.29
CA THR A 114 3.36 21.69 10.00
C THR A 114 2.09 21.86 9.16
N ALA A 115 1.25 20.82 9.09
CA ALA A 115 -0.04 20.91 8.39
C ALA A 115 -0.93 22.02 8.96
N TRP A 116 -1.06 22.07 10.29
CA TRP A 116 -1.80 23.13 10.98
C TRP A 116 -1.22 24.52 10.72
N LYS A 117 0.10 24.69 10.88
CA LYS A 117 0.80 25.98 10.67
C LYS A 117 0.64 26.49 9.23
N LYS A 118 0.57 25.59 8.27
CA LYS A 118 0.40 25.89 6.83
C LYS A 118 -1.07 25.96 6.39
N CYS A 119 -2.00 25.99 7.33
CA CYS A 119 -3.44 26.11 7.06
C CYS A 119 -4.01 24.99 6.17
N VAL A 120 -3.42 23.80 6.18
CA VAL A 120 -4.03 22.62 5.54
C VAL A 120 -5.31 22.29 6.31
N LYS A 121 -6.45 22.26 5.62
CA LYS A 121 -7.79 22.16 6.22
C LYS A 121 -8.02 20.86 6.98
N SER A 122 -7.53 19.73 6.45
CA SER A 122 -7.55 18.44 7.13
C SER A 122 -6.52 17.48 6.54
N LEU A 123 -6.13 16.49 7.33
CA LEU A 123 -5.50 15.24 6.89
C LEU A 123 -6.59 14.16 6.84
N TYR A 124 -6.32 13.05 6.14
CA TYR A 124 -7.28 11.97 6.00
C TYR A 124 -6.81 10.72 6.73
N TYR A 125 -6.18 9.75 6.07
CA TYR A 125 -5.67 8.57 6.74
C TYR A 125 -4.20 8.73 7.12
N CYS A 126 -3.85 8.29 8.33
CA CYS A 126 -2.49 7.96 8.70
C CYS A 126 -2.27 6.47 8.41
N ARG A 127 -1.55 6.17 7.33
CA ARG A 127 -1.22 4.80 6.94
C ARG A 127 0.11 4.42 7.55
N SER A 128 0.10 3.47 8.49
CA SER A 128 1.33 2.93 9.08
C SER A 128 1.47 1.45 8.76
N LYS A 129 2.72 0.99 8.66
CA LYS A 129 3.03 -0.44 8.59
C LYS A 129 2.90 -1.02 10.00
N SER A 130 2.37 -2.25 10.15
CA SER A 130 2.39 -2.93 11.44
C SER A 130 3.76 -3.55 11.69
N LEU A 131 4.21 -3.54 12.95
CA LEU A 131 5.47 -4.18 13.35
C LEU A 131 5.51 -5.68 12.96
N GLN A 132 4.41 -6.40 13.13
CA GLN A 132 4.29 -7.81 12.75
C GLN A 132 4.50 -8.07 11.25
N ARG A 133 4.18 -7.10 10.39
CA ARG A 133 4.36 -7.21 8.94
C ARG A 133 5.82 -6.98 8.53
N ALA A 134 6.53 -6.13 9.23
CA ALA A 134 7.95 -5.88 9.03
C ALA A 134 8.80 -7.12 9.38
N GLU A 135 8.45 -7.81 10.45
CA GLU A 135 9.12 -9.06 10.87
C GLU A 135 8.84 -10.23 9.92
N SER A 136 7.60 -10.33 9.39
CA SER A 136 7.24 -11.39 8.44
C SER A 136 7.89 -11.22 7.06
N ALA A 137 8.24 -10.01 6.66
CA ALA A 137 8.94 -9.74 5.41
C ALA A 137 10.44 -10.11 5.48
N ALA A 138 11.00 -10.22 6.69
CA ALA A 138 12.40 -10.58 6.92
C ALA A 138 12.67 -12.09 6.93
N GLN A 139 11.63 -12.95 6.88
CA GLN A 139 11.79 -14.39 6.81
C GLN A 139 11.56 -14.89 5.36
N PRO A 140 12.51 -15.63 4.75
CA PRO A 140 12.25 -16.29 3.48
C PRO A 140 11.15 -17.34 3.69
N SER A 141 10.01 -17.12 3.04
CA SER A 141 8.86 -18.00 3.16
C SER A 141 9.02 -19.23 2.28
N ASP A 142 9.66 -20.27 2.78
CA ASP A 142 9.44 -21.66 2.35
C ASP A 142 8.12 -22.18 2.96
N LYS A 143 7.00 -21.54 2.64
CA LYS A 143 5.69 -22.12 2.94
C LYS A 143 4.95 -22.36 1.65
N VAL A 144 5.08 -23.60 1.18
CA VAL A 144 4.17 -24.27 0.25
C VAL A 144 2.73 -23.90 0.60
N ILE A 145 2.02 -23.33 -0.35
CA ILE A 145 0.59 -23.03 -0.24
C ILE A 145 -0.14 -24.38 -0.19
N GLN A 146 -0.49 -24.83 1.01
CA GLN A 146 -1.45 -25.92 1.15
C GLN A 146 -2.83 -25.38 0.76
N SER A 147 -3.40 -25.97 -0.29
CA SER A 147 -4.76 -25.72 -0.71
C SER A 147 -5.73 -26.06 0.42
N VAL A 148 -6.50 -25.07 0.87
CA VAL A 148 -7.59 -25.28 1.82
C VAL A 148 -8.68 -26.11 1.12
N PRO A 149 -9.13 -27.24 1.68
CA PRO A 149 -10.22 -27.99 1.10
C PRO A 149 -11.52 -27.19 1.14
N VAL A 150 -12.20 -27.14 0.00
CA VAL A 150 -13.54 -26.54 -0.14
C VAL A 150 -14.50 -27.36 0.71
N ALA A 151 -15.10 -26.73 1.73
CA ALA A 151 -16.17 -27.33 2.50
C ALA A 151 -17.39 -27.51 1.57
N THR A 152 -17.79 -28.74 1.36
CA THR A 152 -19.04 -29.10 0.67
C THR A 152 -20.24 -28.67 1.53
N ASP A 153 -21.09 -27.94 0.90
CA ASP A 153 -22.34 -27.40 1.41
C ASP A 153 -23.27 -28.54 1.86
N ASN A 154 -23.57 -28.62 3.16
CA ASN A 154 -24.55 -29.54 3.72
C ASN A 154 -25.89 -28.80 3.79
N THR A 155 -26.62 -28.86 2.70
CA THR A 155 -28.03 -28.42 2.66
C THR A 155 -28.88 -29.37 3.50
N GLN A 156 -29.09 -29.06 4.77
CA GLN A 156 -30.15 -29.71 5.55
C GLN A 156 -31.53 -29.15 5.14
N GLN A 157 -32.32 -30.05 4.61
CA GLN A 157 -33.76 -29.83 4.36
C GLN A 157 -34.48 -29.48 5.66
N VAL A 158 -35.11 -28.33 5.68
CA VAL A 158 -36.06 -27.96 6.73
C VAL A 158 -37.45 -28.37 6.24
N GLU A 159 -38.01 -29.42 6.84
CA GLU A 159 -39.42 -29.77 6.66
C GLU A 159 -40.32 -28.70 7.29
N PRO A 160 -41.46 -28.34 6.68
CA PRO A 160 -42.43 -27.44 7.28
C PRO A 160 -43.32 -28.20 8.26
N MET A 161 -43.24 -27.88 9.53
CA MET A 161 -44.26 -28.29 10.52
C MET A 161 -45.55 -27.51 10.27
N LEU A 162 -46.55 -28.19 9.75
CA LEU A 162 -47.96 -27.77 9.84
C LEU A 162 -48.41 -27.97 11.29
N SER A 163 -48.74 -26.93 12.00
CA SER A 163 -49.47 -27.01 13.26
C SER A 163 -50.97 -26.91 12.98
N GLU A 164 -51.65 -27.99 13.20
CA GLU A 164 -53.11 -27.98 13.47
C GLU A 164 -53.32 -27.38 14.86
N ALA A 165 -54.20 -26.41 14.94
CA ALA A 165 -54.93 -26.06 16.16
C ALA A 165 -56.27 -25.46 15.78
N GLY A 166 -57.32 -26.11 16.30
CA GLY A 166 -58.66 -25.82 16.31
C GLY A 166 -59.12 -24.56 17.06
#